data_4e85530a1f2af7c42ab3f14a3fac921d
#
_entry.id   4e85530a1f2af7c42ab3f14a3fac921d
#
_cell.length_a   1.000
_cell.length_b   1.000
_cell.length_c   1.000
_cell.angle_alpha   90.00
_cell.angle_beta   90.00
_cell.angle_gamma   90.00
#
_symmetry.space_group_name_H-M   'P 1'
#
loop_
_entity.id
_entity.type
_entity.pdbx_description
1 polymer ?
#
loop_
_entity_poly.entity_id
_entity_poly.type
_entity_poly.pdbx_seq_one_letter_code
_entity_poly.pdbx_strand_id
1 'polypeptide(L)'
;YGPDDPFAYDYNGACTAFAKGESAMYTIGSYAIPQIQTVNPDMEIDSFVMPANNNKEENKLNSGIDLQFCVMQDCKNKEAAYEVLDFLLEDENVQAYLDAQKAVPCKEGDFELPSTLEGMKEYIKEGTMSDYQDHYYPSEMAVDAQIQTFLMKKDSKAFLKKFDTDWVRYNRDIIRKVEDYE
;
A
#
# COMPACT_ATOMS: atom_id res chain seq x y z
N TYR A 1 -4.37 9.58 -17.80
CA TYR A 1 -4.24 8.64 -18.91
C TYR A 1 -4.54 7.23 -18.40
N GLY A 2 -5.78 6.83 -18.47
CA GLY A 2 -6.28 5.50 -18.15
C GLY A 2 -7.21 5.02 -19.26
N PRO A 3 -7.73 3.79 -19.17
CA PRO A 3 -8.73 3.30 -20.11
C PRO A 3 -9.99 4.18 -20.07
N ASP A 4 -10.74 4.22 -21.17
CA ASP A 4 -12.00 4.98 -21.26
C ASP A 4 -13.02 4.50 -20.21
N ASP A 5 -13.05 3.18 -19.98
CA ASP A 5 -13.78 2.58 -18.87
C ASP A 5 -12.82 2.31 -17.69
N PRO A 6 -12.96 3.03 -16.58
CA PRO A 6 -12.11 2.85 -15.41
C PRO A 6 -12.31 1.50 -14.70
N PHE A 7 -13.34 0.75 -15.06
CA PHE A 7 -13.64 -0.59 -14.53
C PHE A 7 -13.37 -1.72 -15.53
N ALA A 8 -12.67 -1.42 -16.64
CA ALA A 8 -12.35 -2.40 -17.68
C ALA A 8 -11.44 -3.53 -17.16
N TYR A 9 -10.65 -3.27 -16.14
CA TYR A 9 -9.73 -4.24 -15.55
C TYR A 9 -9.99 -4.42 -14.05
N ASP A 10 -10.00 -5.67 -13.63
CA ASP A 10 -9.73 -6.02 -12.22
C ASP A 10 -8.21 -6.02 -11.96
N TYR A 11 -7.80 -6.37 -10.75
CA TYR A 11 -6.38 -6.43 -10.37
C TYR A 11 -5.55 -7.32 -11.31
N ASN A 12 -6.01 -8.54 -11.59
CA ASN A 12 -5.28 -9.48 -12.44
C ASN A 12 -5.25 -9.01 -13.91
N GLY A 13 -6.35 -8.45 -14.39
CA GLY A 13 -6.44 -7.86 -15.71
C GLY A 13 -5.48 -6.70 -15.90
N ALA A 14 -5.38 -5.81 -14.92
CA ALA A 14 -4.47 -4.67 -14.96
C ALA A 14 -2.99 -5.11 -14.90
N CYS A 15 -2.62 -6.08 -14.04
CA CYS A 15 -1.29 -6.67 -14.03
C CYS A 15 -0.94 -7.32 -15.38
N THR A 16 -1.91 -8.01 -15.99
CA THR A 16 -1.74 -8.64 -17.31
C THR A 16 -1.54 -7.62 -18.43
N ALA A 17 -2.31 -6.53 -18.41
CA ALA A 17 -2.18 -5.44 -19.39
C ALA A 17 -0.81 -4.76 -19.29
N PHE A 18 -0.34 -4.48 -18.07
CA PHE A 18 1.00 -3.94 -17.83
C PHE A 18 2.09 -4.91 -18.29
N ALA A 19 1.99 -6.20 -17.96
CA ALA A 19 2.94 -7.23 -18.37
C ALA A 19 3.05 -7.39 -19.89
N LYS A 20 1.98 -7.06 -20.63
CA LYS A 20 1.96 -7.03 -22.10
C LYS A 20 2.49 -5.75 -22.69
N GLY A 21 2.87 -4.77 -21.88
CA GLY A 21 3.39 -3.48 -22.34
C GLY A 21 2.33 -2.49 -22.82
N GLU A 22 1.06 -2.66 -22.40
CA GLU A 22 -0.03 -1.73 -22.75
C GLU A 22 0.12 -0.37 -22.03
N SER A 23 0.94 -0.32 -20.97
CA SER A 23 1.28 0.89 -20.24
C SER A 23 2.77 0.89 -19.88
N ALA A 24 3.41 2.07 -19.93
CA ALA A 24 4.80 2.26 -19.51
C ALA A 24 4.95 2.41 -17.98
N MET A 25 3.88 2.78 -17.28
CA MET A 25 3.86 2.95 -15.83
C MET A 25 2.56 2.41 -15.25
N TYR A 26 2.66 1.85 -14.05
CA TYR A 26 1.51 1.33 -13.31
C TYR A 26 1.62 1.75 -11.84
N THR A 27 0.63 2.49 -11.35
CA THR A 27 0.56 2.92 -9.96
C THR A 27 -0.13 1.85 -9.14
N ILE A 28 0.68 1.08 -8.41
CA ILE A 28 0.23 -0.06 -7.59
C ILE A 28 1.26 -0.33 -6.49
N GLY A 29 0.94 -1.17 -5.52
CA GLY A 29 1.91 -1.65 -4.54
C GLY A 29 2.88 -2.70 -5.10
N SER A 30 4.04 -2.84 -4.47
CA SER A 30 5.09 -3.78 -4.89
C SER A 30 4.62 -5.24 -4.95
N TYR A 31 3.59 -5.60 -4.20
CA TYR A 31 2.93 -6.92 -4.24
C TYR A 31 2.40 -7.31 -5.63
N ALA A 32 2.24 -6.36 -6.55
CA ALA A 32 1.83 -6.65 -7.92
C ALA A 32 2.97 -7.21 -8.78
N ILE A 33 4.23 -7.00 -8.42
CA ILE A 33 5.40 -7.44 -9.20
C ILE A 33 5.40 -8.95 -9.43
N PRO A 34 5.21 -9.82 -8.43
CA PRO A 34 5.14 -11.26 -8.66
C PRO A 34 4.01 -11.66 -9.62
N GLN A 35 2.84 -11.00 -9.52
CA GLN A 35 1.72 -11.26 -10.41
C GLN A 35 2.02 -10.86 -11.87
N ILE A 36 2.68 -9.72 -12.08
CA ILE A 36 3.13 -9.25 -13.39
C ILE A 36 4.15 -10.25 -13.98
N GLN A 37 5.11 -10.67 -13.18
CA GLN A 37 6.14 -11.65 -13.58
C GLN A 37 5.59 -13.05 -13.85
N THR A 38 4.44 -13.41 -13.31
CA THR A 38 3.73 -14.65 -13.70
C THR A 38 3.31 -14.62 -15.17
N VAL A 39 2.96 -13.46 -15.71
CA VAL A 39 2.55 -13.28 -17.11
C VAL A 39 3.75 -13.05 -18.03
N ASN A 40 4.72 -12.27 -17.58
CA ASN A 40 5.94 -11.95 -18.32
C ASN A 40 7.17 -12.07 -17.40
N PRO A 41 7.76 -13.27 -17.25
CA PRO A 41 8.89 -13.50 -16.35
C PRO A 41 10.14 -12.68 -16.67
N ASP A 42 10.33 -12.32 -17.93
CA ASP A 42 11.52 -11.59 -18.41
C ASP A 42 11.32 -10.07 -18.39
N MET A 43 10.19 -9.59 -17.87
CA MET A 43 9.92 -8.14 -17.80
C MET A 43 10.84 -7.48 -16.79
N GLU A 44 11.67 -6.55 -17.26
CA GLU A 44 12.45 -5.67 -16.40
C GLU A 44 11.51 -4.63 -15.78
N ILE A 45 11.43 -4.64 -14.45
CA ILE A 45 10.57 -3.73 -13.67
C ILE A 45 11.46 -2.94 -12.74
N ASP A 46 11.30 -1.64 -12.76
CA ASP A 46 11.87 -0.72 -11.79
C ASP A 46 10.75 0.01 -11.04
N SER A 47 11.01 0.40 -9.81
CA SER A 47 10.03 1.06 -8.95
C SER A 47 10.54 2.41 -8.50
N PHE A 48 9.64 3.37 -8.34
CA PHE A 48 9.95 4.69 -7.80
C PHE A 48 8.79 5.21 -6.96
N VAL A 49 9.12 6.09 -6.02
CA VAL A 49 8.12 6.76 -5.19
C VAL A 49 7.32 7.74 -6.05
N MET A 50 5.98 7.65 -5.97
CA MET A 50 5.10 8.52 -6.72
C MET A 50 5.36 9.99 -6.35
N PRO A 51 5.69 10.87 -7.33
CA PRO A 51 5.91 12.28 -7.08
C PRO A 51 4.56 12.98 -6.86
N ALA A 52 4.12 13.06 -5.61
CA ALA A 52 2.84 13.66 -5.25
C ALA A 52 2.83 15.18 -5.39
N ASN A 53 4.00 15.83 -5.26
CA ASN A 53 4.16 17.27 -5.42
C ASN A 53 5.53 17.63 -6.04
N ASN A 54 5.75 18.92 -6.28
CA ASN A 54 7.00 19.44 -6.87
C ASN A 54 8.17 19.55 -5.87
N ASN A 55 7.91 19.37 -4.59
CA ASN A 55 8.96 19.37 -3.56
C ASN A 55 9.38 17.92 -3.29
N LYS A 56 10.59 17.56 -3.72
CA LYS A 56 11.11 16.19 -3.55
C LYS A 56 11.15 15.76 -2.07
N GLU A 57 11.44 16.67 -1.16
CA GLU A 57 11.56 16.39 0.29
C GLU A 57 10.21 16.08 0.96
N GLU A 58 9.11 16.50 0.34
CA GLU A 58 7.76 16.21 0.82
C GLU A 58 7.18 14.91 0.25
N ASN A 59 7.79 14.36 -0.79
CA ASN A 59 7.38 13.07 -1.33
C ASN A 59 7.83 11.95 -0.40
N LYS A 60 6.91 11.10 0.00
CA LYS A 60 7.14 9.99 0.92
C LYS A 60 6.77 8.67 0.26
N LEU A 61 7.50 7.63 0.61
CA LEU A 61 7.11 6.27 0.28
C LEU A 61 5.85 5.93 1.07
N ASN A 62 4.76 5.61 0.38
CA ASN A 62 3.57 5.08 1.02
C ASN A 62 3.80 3.61 1.35
N SER A 63 4.01 3.31 2.61
CA SER A 63 4.30 1.96 3.11
C SER A 63 3.84 1.84 4.55
N GLY A 64 3.28 0.71 4.89
CA GLY A 64 2.75 0.44 6.23
C GLY A 64 2.60 -1.06 6.45
N ILE A 65 1.88 -1.42 7.51
CA ILE A 65 1.60 -2.80 7.86
C ILE A 65 0.54 -3.34 6.90
N ASP A 66 0.91 -4.29 6.07
CA ASP A 66 0.02 -4.96 5.11
C ASP A 66 -0.54 -6.27 5.69
N LEU A 67 0.32 -7.10 6.26
CA LEU A 67 -0.05 -8.40 6.82
C LEU A 67 0.24 -8.46 8.32
N GLN A 68 -0.73 -8.92 9.09
CA GLN A 68 -0.61 -9.08 10.54
C GLN A 68 -0.98 -10.51 10.95
N PHE A 69 -0.22 -11.05 11.90
CA PHE A 69 -0.53 -12.30 12.55
C PHE A 69 -1.01 -12.04 13.98
N CYS A 70 -2.12 -12.68 14.35
CA CYS A 70 -2.69 -12.54 15.68
C CYS A 70 -2.87 -13.90 16.33
N VAL A 71 -2.43 -14.02 17.59
CA VAL A 71 -2.77 -15.19 18.43
C VAL A 71 -4.03 -14.87 19.21
N MET A 72 -5.07 -15.67 18.99
CA MET A 72 -6.37 -15.47 19.65
C MET A 72 -6.24 -15.59 21.17
N GLN A 73 -6.98 -14.75 21.90
CA GLN A 73 -6.98 -14.75 23.37
C GLN A 73 -7.30 -16.12 23.96
N ASP A 74 -8.23 -16.85 23.36
CA ASP A 74 -8.70 -18.16 23.80
C ASP A 74 -7.95 -19.34 23.13
N CYS A 75 -6.80 -19.06 22.50
CA CYS A 75 -5.96 -20.11 21.92
C CYS A 75 -5.52 -21.08 23.01
N LYS A 76 -5.78 -22.37 22.82
CA LYS A 76 -5.43 -23.43 23.79
C LYS A 76 -3.95 -23.80 23.75
N ASN A 77 -3.27 -23.53 22.65
CA ASN A 77 -1.88 -23.88 22.42
C ASN A 77 -1.06 -22.61 22.08
N LYS A 78 -1.08 -21.63 22.99
CA LYS A 78 -0.40 -20.34 22.76
C LYS A 78 1.11 -20.50 22.55
N GLU A 79 1.76 -21.39 23.31
CA GLU A 79 3.19 -21.66 23.16
C GLU A 79 3.51 -22.10 21.72
N ALA A 80 2.80 -23.10 21.20
CA ALA A 80 3.00 -23.54 19.82
C ALA A 80 2.69 -22.44 18.78
N ALA A 81 1.70 -21.59 19.06
CA ALA A 81 1.39 -20.46 18.17
C ALA A 81 2.53 -19.44 18.17
N TYR A 82 3.15 -19.17 19.30
CA TYR A 82 4.33 -18.29 19.38
C TYR A 82 5.56 -18.92 18.71
N GLU A 83 5.79 -20.23 18.88
CA GLU A 83 6.86 -20.94 18.17
C GLU A 83 6.73 -20.78 16.64
N VAL A 84 5.51 -20.84 16.11
CA VAL A 84 5.26 -20.60 14.68
C VAL A 84 5.56 -19.14 14.29
N LEU A 85 5.19 -18.18 15.13
CA LEU A 85 5.51 -16.77 14.85
C LEU A 85 7.02 -16.51 14.93
N ASP A 86 7.70 -17.07 15.92
CA ASP A 86 9.16 -16.97 16.05
C ASP A 86 9.86 -17.55 14.82
N PHE A 87 9.43 -18.73 14.36
CA PHE A 87 9.93 -19.33 13.12
C PHE A 87 9.71 -18.42 11.90
N LEU A 88 8.51 -17.85 11.73
CA LEU A 88 8.23 -16.94 10.61
C LEU A 88 9.07 -15.66 10.65
N LEU A 89 9.50 -15.25 11.85
CA LEU A 89 10.32 -14.07 12.08
C LEU A 89 11.84 -14.36 12.14
N GLU A 90 12.28 -15.59 11.90
CA GLU A 90 13.69 -15.87 11.66
C GLU A 90 14.18 -15.12 10.41
N ASP A 91 15.42 -14.61 10.44
CA ASP A 91 15.95 -13.74 9.39
C ASP A 91 15.91 -14.39 8.00
N GLU A 92 16.19 -15.69 7.92
CA GLU A 92 16.14 -16.48 6.68
C GLU A 92 14.71 -16.51 6.10
N ASN A 93 13.70 -16.73 6.95
CA ASN A 93 12.29 -16.77 6.52
C ASN A 93 11.77 -15.40 6.13
N VAL A 94 12.18 -14.36 6.87
CA VAL A 94 11.86 -12.97 6.51
C VAL A 94 12.47 -12.64 5.16
N GLN A 95 13.77 -12.93 4.93
CA GLN A 95 14.41 -12.66 3.63
C GLN A 95 13.72 -13.41 2.49
N ALA A 96 13.39 -14.69 2.68
CA ALA A 96 12.66 -15.46 1.68
C ALA A 96 11.29 -14.86 1.33
N TYR A 97 10.58 -14.33 2.33
CA TYR A 97 9.32 -13.62 2.13
C TYR A 97 9.52 -12.31 1.34
N LEU A 98 10.52 -11.50 1.70
CA LEU A 98 10.85 -10.26 0.99
C LEU A 98 11.12 -10.53 -0.49
N ASP A 99 11.90 -11.56 -0.78
CA ASP A 99 12.24 -11.93 -2.15
C ASP A 99 11.03 -12.43 -2.95
N ALA A 100 10.16 -13.21 -2.30
CA ALA A 100 8.97 -13.77 -2.95
C ALA A 100 7.89 -12.70 -3.19
N GLN A 101 7.65 -11.82 -2.24
CA GLN A 101 6.58 -10.83 -2.28
C GLN A 101 7.02 -9.45 -2.77
N LYS A 102 8.32 -9.26 -3.00
CA LYS A 102 8.90 -7.94 -3.32
C LYS A 102 8.50 -6.90 -2.27
N ALA A 103 8.64 -7.28 -1.01
CA ALA A 103 8.20 -6.50 0.15
C ALA A 103 9.36 -5.76 0.83
N VAL A 104 9.00 -4.84 1.73
CA VAL A 104 9.93 -4.12 2.61
C VAL A 104 9.98 -4.84 3.96
N PRO A 105 11.16 -4.99 4.61
CA PRO A 105 11.26 -5.70 5.88
C PRO A 105 10.45 -4.99 6.99
N CYS A 106 9.73 -5.79 7.78
CA CYS A 106 9.01 -5.34 8.97
C CYS A 106 9.83 -5.49 10.27
N LYS A 107 11.04 -6.02 10.17
CA LYS A 107 11.94 -6.33 11.28
C LYS A 107 13.25 -5.59 11.06
N GLU A 108 13.86 -5.11 12.17
CA GLU A 108 15.22 -4.60 12.13
C GLU A 108 16.21 -5.74 11.84
N GLY A 109 17.13 -5.51 10.92
CA GLY A 109 18.11 -6.49 10.50
C GLY A 109 18.83 -6.06 9.22
N ASP A 110 19.81 -6.84 8.81
CA ASP A 110 20.57 -6.63 7.59
C ASP A 110 19.94 -7.43 6.42
N PHE A 111 18.84 -6.91 5.91
CA PHE A 111 18.08 -7.56 4.83
C PHE A 111 18.42 -6.93 3.47
N GLU A 112 18.52 -7.80 2.47
CA GLU A 112 18.67 -7.37 1.08
C GLU A 112 17.31 -7.01 0.49
N LEU A 113 17.21 -5.81 -0.09
CA LEU A 113 15.99 -5.41 -0.81
C LEU A 113 16.01 -6.02 -2.22
N PRO A 114 14.86 -6.50 -2.71
CA PRO A 114 14.73 -6.93 -4.09
C PRO A 114 15.15 -5.83 -5.06
N SER A 115 15.87 -6.18 -6.13
CA SER A 115 16.38 -5.20 -7.12
C SER A 115 15.28 -4.35 -7.74
N THR A 116 14.07 -4.89 -7.85
CA THR A 116 12.89 -4.17 -8.32
C THR A 116 12.47 -3.00 -7.42
N LEU A 117 13.00 -2.91 -6.18
CA LEU A 117 12.72 -1.86 -5.21
C LEU A 117 13.91 -0.89 -5.01
N GLU A 118 14.93 -0.95 -5.86
CA GLU A 118 16.13 -0.11 -5.70
C GLU A 118 15.79 1.39 -5.69
N GLY A 119 14.84 1.84 -6.51
CA GLY A 119 14.38 3.23 -6.52
C GLY A 119 13.68 3.70 -5.24
N MET A 120 13.36 2.79 -4.31
CA MET A 120 12.75 3.08 -3.01
C MET A 120 13.74 3.02 -1.85
N LYS A 121 14.95 2.50 -2.08
CA LYS A 121 15.95 2.15 -1.07
C LYS A 121 16.33 3.32 -0.16
N GLU A 122 16.52 4.51 -0.73
CA GLU A 122 16.86 5.70 0.06
C GLU A 122 15.73 6.08 1.01
N TYR A 123 14.48 6.06 0.54
CA TYR A 123 13.29 6.36 1.37
C TYR A 123 13.16 5.39 2.55
N ILE A 124 13.41 4.10 2.29
CA ILE A 124 13.37 3.05 3.32
C ILE A 124 14.49 3.28 4.35
N LYS A 125 15.72 3.52 3.88
CA LYS A 125 16.89 3.75 4.72
C LYS A 125 16.77 4.99 5.59
N GLU A 126 16.20 6.06 5.05
CA GLU A 126 16.01 7.35 5.75
C GLU A 126 14.74 7.39 6.59
N GLY A 127 13.88 6.37 6.49
CA GLY A 127 12.59 6.36 7.16
C GLY A 127 11.61 7.41 6.62
N THR A 128 11.83 7.88 5.38
CA THR A 128 10.96 8.88 4.73
C THR A 128 9.72 8.20 4.18
N MET A 129 8.89 7.70 5.09
CA MET A 129 7.69 6.92 4.79
C MET A 129 6.44 7.57 5.39
N SER A 130 5.29 7.24 4.83
CA SER A 130 3.97 7.51 5.41
C SER A 130 3.14 6.24 5.38
N ASP A 131 2.39 6.02 6.45
CA ASP A 131 1.46 4.89 6.54
C ASP A 131 0.33 5.00 5.50
N TYR A 132 -0.35 3.89 5.27
CA TYR A 132 -1.52 3.83 4.38
C TYR A 132 -2.64 4.74 4.88
N GLN A 133 -3.11 5.64 4.03
CA GLN A 133 -4.11 6.64 4.41
C GLN A 133 -5.47 6.02 4.70
N ASP A 134 -5.80 4.90 4.08
CA ASP A 134 -7.04 4.15 4.30
C ASP A 134 -7.16 3.60 5.72
N HIS A 135 -6.05 3.38 6.44
CA HIS A 135 -6.07 3.01 7.85
C HIS A 135 -6.68 4.11 8.75
N TYR A 136 -6.71 5.34 8.29
CA TYR A 136 -7.23 6.50 9.04
C TYR A 136 -8.63 6.92 8.64
N TYR A 137 -9.20 6.31 7.60
CA TYR A 137 -10.55 6.64 7.18
C TYR A 137 -11.57 5.88 8.03
N PRO A 138 -12.52 6.58 8.66
CA PRO A 138 -13.67 5.91 9.27
C PRO A 138 -14.41 5.06 8.22
N SER A 139 -14.76 3.83 8.58
CA SER A 139 -15.43 2.89 7.66
C SER A 139 -16.73 3.45 7.09
N GLU A 140 -17.42 4.29 7.88
CA GLU A 140 -18.67 4.97 7.50
C GLU A 140 -18.49 5.97 6.36
N MET A 141 -17.27 6.44 6.09
CA MET A 141 -16.98 7.30 4.94
C MET A 141 -17.17 6.56 3.61
N ALA A 142 -17.03 5.24 3.60
CA ALA A 142 -17.12 4.42 2.39
C ALA A 142 -16.28 5.03 1.23
N VAL A 143 -15.01 5.30 1.50
CA VAL A 143 -14.11 6.04 0.59
C VAL A 143 -14.04 5.39 -0.78
N ASP A 144 -13.98 4.06 -0.83
CA ASP A 144 -13.96 3.31 -2.09
C ASP A 144 -15.16 3.62 -2.99
N ALA A 145 -16.37 3.66 -2.39
CA ALA A 145 -17.60 4.00 -3.12
C ALA A 145 -17.60 5.47 -3.58
N GLN A 146 -16.99 6.37 -2.82
CA GLN A 146 -16.82 7.76 -3.23
C GLN A 146 -15.85 7.88 -4.43
N ILE A 147 -14.73 7.15 -4.40
CA ILE A 147 -13.77 7.10 -5.51
C ILE A 147 -14.42 6.51 -6.76
N GLN A 148 -15.14 5.39 -6.64
CA GLN A 148 -15.87 4.80 -7.76
C GLN A 148 -16.88 5.78 -8.38
N THR A 149 -17.61 6.51 -7.52
CA THR A 149 -18.54 7.55 -7.98
C THR A 149 -17.82 8.68 -8.71
N PHE A 150 -16.66 9.08 -8.21
CA PHE A 150 -15.83 10.09 -8.86
C PHE A 150 -15.33 9.62 -10.22
N LEU A 151 -14.84 8.40 -10.34
CA LEU A 151 -14.37 7.83 -11.61
C LEU A 151 -15.46 7.80 -12.67
N MET A 152 -16.71 7.52 -12.28
CA MET A 152 -17.86 7.55 -13.20
C MET A 152 -18.28 8.95 -13.60
N LYS A 153 -18.35 9.88 -12.63
CA LYS A 153 -18.90 11.23 -12.85
C LYS A 153 -17.85 12.25 -13.27
N LYS A 154 -16.58 12.01 -12.97
CA LYS A 154 -15.43 12.91 -13.22
C LYS A 154 -15.63 14.32 -12.64
N ASP A 155 -16.45 14.46 -11.58
CA ASP A 155 -16.71 15.74 -10.89
C ASP A 155 -15.84 15.83 -9.63
N SER A 156 -14.64 16.40 -9.78
CA SER A 156 -13.67 16.56 -8.69
C SER A 156 -14.16 17.49 -7.59
N LYS A 157 -14.94 18.53 -7.92
CA LYS A 157 -15.46 19.48 -6.93
C LYS A 157 -16.49 18.82 -6.02
N ALA A 158 -17.43 18.07 -6.60
CA ALA A 158 -18.42 17.33 -5.83
C ALA A 158 -17.77 16.26 -4.97
N PHE A 159 -16.77 15.53 -5.52
CA PHE A 159 -16.01 14.54 -4.77
C PHE A 159 -15.30 15.14 -3.56
N LEU A 160 -14.47 16.16 -3.77
CA LEU A 160 -13.71 16.80 -2.70
C LEU A 160 -14.62 17.38 -1.61
N LYS A 161 -15.70 18.06 -2.01
CA LYS A 161 -16.68 18.62 -1.07
C LYS A 161 -17.33 17.53 -0.21
N LYS A 162 -17.69 16.40 -0.83
CA LYS A 162 -18.29 15.27 -0.10
C LYS A 162 -17.27 14.65 0.84
N PHE A 163 -16.07 14.41 0.37
CA PHE A 163 -14.97 13.82 1.15
C PHE A 163 -14.68 14.64 2.40
N ASP A 164 -14.50 15.94 2.24
CA ASP A 164 -14.28 16.91 3.31
C ASP A 164 -15.43 16.92 4.35
N THR A 165 -16.66 16.96 3.84
CA THR A 165 -17.86 16.94 4.69
C THR A 165 -17.96 15.66 5.53
N ASP A 166 -17.69 14.50 4.89
CA ASP A 166 -17.74 13.21 5.57
C ASP A 166 -16.57 13.07 6.55
N TRP A 167 -15.37 13.51 6.17
CA TRP A 167 -14.21 13.54 7.08
C TRP A 167 -14.53 14.29 8.37
N VAL A 168 -15.00 15.52 8.29
CA VAL A 168 -15.38 16.33 9.46
C VAL A 168 -16.49 15.66 10.25
N ARG A 169 -17.47 15.09 9.56
CA ARG A 169 -18.62 14.44 10.21
C ARG A 169 -18.21 13.23 11.06
N TYR A 170 -17.37 12.35 10.50
CA TYR A 170 -17.03 11.09 11.14
C TYR A 170 -15.81 11.17 12.06
N ASN A 171 -14.99 12.22 11.94
CA ASN A 171 -13.86 12.48 12.83
C ASN A 171 -14.14 13.59 13.88
N ARG A 172 -15.40 13.96 14.10
CA ARG A 172 -15.77 15.06 14.97
C ARG A 172 -15.15 15.00 16.36
N ASP A 173 -15.10 13.83 16.96
CA ASP A 173 -14.56 13.66 18.31
C ASP A 173 -13.04 13.79 18.36
N ILE A 174 -12.35 13.38 17.29
CA ILE A 174 -10.89 13.55 17.15
C ILE A 174 -10.57 15.03 16.93
N ILE A 175 -11.31 15.71 16.05
CA ILE A 175 -11.15 17.13 15.76
C ILE A 175 -11.31 17.95 17.04
N ARG A 176 -12.36 17.71 17.83
CA ARG A 176 -12.58 18.40 19.12
C ARG A 176 -11.43 18.19 20.10
N LYS A 177 -10.90 16.96 20.19
CA LYS A 177 -9.75 16.68 21.05
C LYS A 177 -8.50 17.45 20.63
N VAL A 178 -8.26 17.61 19.32
CA VAL A 178 -7.13 18.40 18.82
C VAL A 178 -7.32 19.88 19.14
N GLU A 179 -8.51 20.43 18.92
CA GLU A 179 -8.85 21.83 19.25
C GLU A 179 -8.71 22.12 20.75
N ASP A 180 -8.97 21.15 21.62
CA ASP A 180 -8.79 21.28 23.08
C ASP A 180 -7.31 21.30 23.53
N TYR A 181 -6.37 20.90 22.65
CA TYR A 181 -4.92 20.88 22.91
C TYR A 181 -4.17 22.11 22.35
N GLU A 182 -4.77 22.88 21.46
CA GLU A 182 -4.22 24.13 20.91
C GLU A 182 -4.62 25.35 21.78
#